data_bef831882dc927e84df8d6960ca0c831
#
_entry.id   bef831882dc927e84df8d6960ca0c831
#
_cell.length_a   1.000
_cell.length_b   1.000
_cell.length_c   1.000
_cell.angle_alpha   90.00
_cell.angle_beta   90.00
_cell.angle_gamma   90.00
#
_symmetry.space_group_name_H-M   'P 1'
#
loop_
_entity.id
_entity.type
_entity.pdbx_description
1 polymer ?
#
loop_
_entity_poly.entity_id
_entity_poly.type
_entity_poly.pdbx_seq_one_letter_code
_entity_poly.pdbx_strand_id
1 'polypeptide(L)'
;QAMRGLVAAMKLWPRLELGTEYGFATTFSKQTSGGTVFDYCQTIGQACDLGFRIVLDGTGSGKRLLFECFRPTFDPNNRFSPKWGNLLNAGWSFADTDYANVALVQGAGEGDKRATVWVGDVDATGADRRELYIDARDLQPDEDSGETTASQSYLQKLADRGGEKLLAQLRTGSIEFDVDDDVLQVGDVLSASLPQLGYTAMVRVADIITQSQDSGTTRTIRLGTPSWHKT
;
A
#
# COMPACT_ATOMS: atom_id res chain seq x y z
N GLN A 1 -10.35 4.99 12.09
CA GLN A 1 -10.54 6.31 12.79
C GLN A 1 -9.46 7.32 12.39
N ALA A 2 -8.16 6.98 12.34
CA ALA A 2 -7.08 7.94 12.08
C ALA A 2 -7.26 8.75 10.79
N MET A 3 -7.49 8.11 9.62
CA MET A 3 -7.72 8.82 8.36
C MET A 3 -8.93 9.77 8.45
N ARG A 4 -10.05 9.31 9.05
CA ARG A 4 -11.26 10.12 9.24
C ARG A 4 -10.98 11.34 10.11
N GLY A 5 -10.19 11.18 11.19
CA GLY A 5 -9.77 12.27 12.07
C GLY A 5 -8.94 13.32 11.33
N LEU A 6 -8.01 12.90 10.48
CA LEU A 6 -7.21 13.80 9.64
C LEU A 6 -8.09 14.62 8.69
N VAL A 7 -9.01 13.97 7.98
CA VAL A 7 -9.92 14.64 7.05
C VAL A 7 -10.87 15.58 7.78
N ALA A 8 -11.40 15.18 8.95
CA ALA A 8 -12.24 16.05 9.77
C ALA A 8 -11.51 17.31 10.26
N ALA A 9 -10.21 17.21 10.53
CA ALA A 9 -9.38 18.34 10.98
C ALA A 9 -9.07 19.35 9.88
N MET A 10 -9.20 18.98 8.59
CA MET A 10 -8.86 19.87 7.46
C MET A 10 -9.71 21.13 7.38
N LYS A 11 -10.96 21.13 7.84
CA LYS A 11 -11.91 22.28 7.87
C LYS A 11 -12.03 23.06 6.55
N LEU A 12 -11.51 22.51 5.43
CA LEU A 12 -11.25 23.28 4.21
C LEU A 12 -12.40 23.22 3.22
N TRP A 13 -13.30 22.26 3.36
CA TRP A 13 -14.35 22.09 2.36
C TRP A 13 -15.70 21.76 3.01
N PRO A 14 -16.63 22.71 3.02
CA PRO A 14 -17.93 22.54 3.68
C PRO A 14 -18.79 21.44 3.05
N ARG A 15 -18.41 20.94 1.86
CA ARG A 15 -19.12 19.86 1.15
C ARG A 15 -18.46 18.50 1.28
N LEU A 16 -17.29 18.39 1.94
CA LEU A 16 -16.65 17.12 2.23
C LEU A 16 -17.08 16.65 3.62
N GLU A 17 -17.87 15.60 3.64
CA GLU A 17 -18.37 14.97 4.85
C GLU A 17 -17.72 13.60 5.05
N LEU A 18 -17.79 13.08 6.27
CA LEU A 18 -17.32 11.74 6.58
C LEU A 18 -18.43 10.73 6.30
N GLY A 19 -18.18 9.79 5.42
CA GLY A 19 -19.07 8.66 5.12
C GLY A 19 -19.20 7.68 6.30
N THR A 20 -19.67 6.47 6.03
CA THR A 20 -19.89 5.43 7.06
C THR A 20 -18.59 5.03 7.74
N GLU A 21 -18.64 4.80 9.06
CA GLU A 21 -17.55 4.24 9.84
C GLU A 21 -17.71 2.72 9.99
N TYR A 22 -16.74 1.96 9.49
CA TYR A 22 -16.79 0.50 9.48
C TYR A 22 -16.05 -0.17 10.66
N GLY A 23 -15.38 0.61 11.53
CA GLY A 23 -14.76 0.10 12.77
C GLY A 23 -13.67 -0.95 12.54
N PHE A 24 -12.75 -0.72 11.61
CA PHE A 24 -11.63 -1.65 11.38
C PHE A 24 -10.76 -1.79 12.61
N ALA A 25 -10.47 -3.05 12.99
CA ALA A 25 -9.73 -3.40 14.21
C ALA A 25 -8.20 -3.20 14.10
N THR A 26 -7.71 -2.67 12.96
CA THR A 26 -6.27 -2.46 12.74
C THR A 26 -5.79 -1.23 13.49
N THR A 27 -4.70 -1.36 14.24
CA THR A 27 -4.03 -0.25 14.94
C THR A 27 -2.84 0.24 14.14
N PHE A 28 -2.66 1.55 14.10
CA PHE A 28 -1.54 2.22 13.44
C PHE A 28 -1.01 3.31 14.36
N SER A 29 0.31 3.34 14.55
CA SER A 29 0.98 4.37 15.33
C SER A 29 2.16 4.91 14.53
N LYS A 30 2.15 6.21 14.25
CA LYS A 30 3.24 6.90 13.56
C LYS A 30 3.31 8.33 14.05
N GLN A 31 4.50 8.76 14.41
CA GLN A 31 4.80 10.16 14.63
C GLN A 31 5.20 10.81 13.30
N THR A 32 4.69 12.00 13.05
CA THR A 32 4.95 12.70 11.81
C THR A 32 5.07 14.20 12.02
N SER A 33 5.90 14.85 11.22
CA SER A 33 6.11 16.30 11.21
C SER A 33 5.99 16.82 9.78
N GLY A 34 4.84 17.44 9.47
CA GLY A 34 4.57 17.98 8.12
C GLY A 34 4.10 16.90 7.13
N GLY A 35 3.72 17.30 5.95
CA GLY A 35 3.19 16.45 4.89
C GLY A 35 1.72 16.71 4.58
N THR A 36 1.19 16.07 3.52
CA THR A 36 -0.20 16.23 3.12
C THR A 36 -1.10 15.18 3.79
N VAL A 37 -2.38 15.50 3.99
CA VAL A 37 -3.34 14.52 4.51
C VAL A 37 -3.45 13.30 3.58
N PHE A 38 -3.28 13.53 2.27
CA PHE A 38 -3.28 12.46 1.27
C PHE A 38 -2.15 11.45 1.52
N ASP A 39 -0.91 11.93 1.70
CA ASP A 39 0.26 11.07 1.95
C ASP A 39 0.09 10.23 3.23
N TYR A 40 -0.52 10.83 4.26
CA TYR A 40 -0.83 10.10 5.49
C TYR A 40 -1.91 9.05 5.29
N CYS A 41 -2.96 9.37 4.55
CA CYS A 41 -3.99 8.39 4.21
C CYS A 41 -3.40 7.24 3.40
N GLN A 42 -2.49 7.51 2.45
CA GLN A 42 -1.79 6.47 1.71
C GLN A 42 -0.94 5.59 2.64
N THR A 43 -0.13 6.20 3.51
CA THR A 43 0.71 5.47 4.47
C THR A 43 -0.13 4.56 5.38
N ILE A 44 -1.23 5.08 5.93
CA ILE A 44 -2.14 4.30 6.78
C ILE A 44 -2.82 3.20 5.96
N GLY A 45 -3.23 3.51 4.73
CA GLY A 45 -3.85 2.56 3.81
C GLY A 45 -2.94 1.37 3.53
N GLN A 46 -1.69 1.62 3.20
CA GLN A 46 -0.68 0.59 2.94
C GLN A 46 -0.37 -0.24 4.18
N ALA A 47 -0.15 0.42 5.33
CA ALA A 47 0.19 -0.27 6.57
C ALA A 47 -0.96 -1.12 7.15
N CYS A 48 -2.21 -0.73 6.89
CA CYS A 48 -3.40 -1.38 7.45
C CYS A 48 -4.20 -2.20 6.44
N ASP A 49 -3.74 -2.30 5.20
CA ASP A 49 -4.48 -2.91 4.08
C ASP A 49 -5.89 -2.33 3.92
N LEU A 50 -5.96 -1.00 3.90
CA LEU A 50 -7.19 -0.24 3.73
C LEU A 50 -7.12 0.63 2.49
N GLY A 51 -8.25 0.83 1.84
CA GLY A 51 -8.44 1.85 0.82
C GLY A 51 -9.18 3.07 1.37
N PHE A 52 -9.06 4.17 0.67
CA PHE A 52 -9.90 5.34 0.90
C PHE A 52 -10.32 5.95 -0.43
N ARG A 53 -11.46 6.60 -0.44
CA ARG A 53 -12.03 7.24 -1.62
C ARG A 53 -12.90 8.42 -1.24
N ILE A 54 -13.15 9.29 -2.22
CA ILE A 54 -14.16 10.33 -2.13
C ILE A 54 -15.26 9.98 -3.13
N VAL A 55 -16.47 9.81 -2.65
CA VAL A 55 -17.64 9.52 -3.47
C VAL A 55 -18.60 10.69 -3.48
N LEU A 56 -19.25 10.92 -4.61
CA LEU A 56 -20.32 11.90 -4.74
C LEU A 56 -21.63 11.27 -4.28
N ASP A 57 -22.24 11.83 -3.24
CA ASP A 57 -23.53 11.43 -2.72
C ASP A 57 -24.60 12.49 -3.00
N GLY A 58 -25.82 12.05 -3.27
CA GLY A 58 -26.96 12.92 -3.52
C GLY A 58 -27.12 13.39 -4.97
N THR A 59 -28.25 14.04 -5.23
CA THR A 59 -28.65 14.56 -6.54
C THR A 59 -28.97 16.04 -6.47
N GLY A 60 -28.85 16.75 -7.60
CA GLY A 60 -29.19 18.18 -7.70
C GLY A 60 -28.32 19.06 -6.82
N SER A 61 -28.93 20.00 -6.10
CA SER A 61 -28.24 20.95 -5.20
C SER A 61 -27.81 20.34 -3.87
N GLY A 62 -28.31 19.15 -3.54
CA GLY A 62 -27.95 18.40 -2.32
C GLY A 62 -26.69 17.54 -2.47
N LYS A 63 -25.94 17.68 -3.53
CA LYS A 63 -24.71 16.92 -3.76
C LYS A 63 -23.65 17.26 -2.71
N ARG A 64 -23.07 16.22 -2.13
CA ARG A 64 -21.96 16.30 -1.18
C ARG A 64 -20.91 15.26 -1.52
N LEU A 65 -19.70 15.48 -1.05
CA LEU A 65 -18.60 14.54 -1.17
C LEU A 65 -18.46 13.78 0.14
N LEU A 66 -18.41 12.46 0.08
CA LEU A 66 -18.20 11.61 1.25
C LEU A 66 -16.82 11.01 1.20
N PHE A 67 -16.03 11.19 2.26
CA PHE A 67 -14.79 10.48 2.46
C PHE A 67 -15.09 9.14 3.13
N GLU A 68 -14.73 8.07 2.46
CA GLU A 68 -14.94 6.69 2.91
C GLU A 68 -13.61 5.95 3.02
N CYS A 69 -13.49 5.15 4.08
CA CYS A 69 -12.45 4.13 4.20
C CYS A 69 -13.08 2.76 3.99
N PHE A 70 -12.45 1.89 3.24
CA PHE A 70 -12.95 0.55 2.97
C PHE A 70 -11.82 -0.48 3.07
N ARG A 71 -12.18 -1.72 3.32
CA ARG A 71 -11.26 -2.84 3.17
C ARG A 71 -11.46 -3.44 1.78
N PRO A 72 -10.40 -3.54 0.98
CA PRO A 72 -10.48 -4.22 -0.29
C PRO A 72 -10.96 -5.65 -0.11
N THR A 73 -11.91 -6.06 -0.92
CA THR A 73 -12.44 -7.43 -0.94
C THR A 73 -11.97 -8.13 -2.21
N PHE A 74 -11.53 -9.36 -2.06
CA PHE A 74 -11.25 -10.23 -3.19
C PHE A 74 -12.56 -10.85 -3.66
N ASP A 75 -12.92 -10.60 -4.91
CA ASP A 75 -14.01 -11.33 -5.57
C ASP A 75 -13.40 -12.42 -6.45
N PRO A 76 -13.62 -13.71 -6.14
CA PRO A 76 -13.10 -14.82 -6.92
C PRO A 76 -13.67 -14.88 -8.35
N ASN A 77 -14.77 -14.17 -8.63
CA ASN A 77 -15.33 -14.05 -9.97
C ASN A 77 -14.60 -13.02 -10.84
N ASN A 78 -13.91 -12.07 -10.21
CA ASN A 78 -13.07 -11.08 -10.90
C ASN A 78 -11.75 -11.71 -11.33
N ARG A 79 -11.82 -12.58 -12.36
CA ARG A 79 -10.68 -13.29 -12.94
C ARG A 79 -10.44 -12.82 -14.36
N PHE A 80 -9.20 -12.46 -14.63
CA PHE A 80 -8.78 -11.96 -15.94
C PHE A 80 -7.70 -12.86 -16.53
N SER A 81 -7.83 -13.20 -17.81
CA SER A 81 -6.85 -14.00 -18.52
C SER A 81 -6.98 -13.75 -20.02
N PRO A 82 -5.85 -13.68 -20.75
CA PRO A 82 -5.88 -13.65 -22.21
C PRO A 82 -6.63 -14.83 -22.81
N LYS A 83 -6.61 -15.98 -22.13
CA LYS A 83 -7.31 -17.20 -22.57
C LYS A 83 -8.82 -17.04 -22.57
N TRP A 84 -9.37 -16.20 -21.72
CA TRP A 84 -10.83 -15.93 -21.65
C TRP A 84 -11.25 -14.75 -22.51
N GLY A 85 -10.29 -14.06 -23.14
CA GLY A 85 -10.57 -12.90 -23.98
C GLY A 85 -11.02 -11.65 -23.22
N ASN A 86 -11.01 -11.68 -21.90
CA ASN A 86 -11.39 -10.55 -21.05
C ASN A 86 -10.22 -9.71 -20.57
N LEU A 87 -9.02 -9.99 -21.05
CA LEU A 87 -7.80 -9.27 -20.80
C LEU A 87 -7.16 -8.91 -22.13
N LEU A 88 -7.34 -7.65 -22.53
CA LEU A 88 -6.86 -7.11 -23.79
C LEU A 88 -5.63 -6.23 -23.55
N ASN A 89 -4.68 -6.24 -24.47
CA ASN A 89 -3.50 -5.37 -24.45
C ASN A 89 -2.76 -5.36 -23.11
N ALA A 90 -2.62 -6.53 -22.49
CA ALA A 90 -1.93 -6.63 -21.19
C ALA A 90 -0.45 -6.28 -21.34
N GLY A 91 -0.06 -5.19 -20.71
CA GLY A 91 1.34 -4.81 -20.51
C GLY A 91 1.72 -5.06 -19.05
N TRP A 92 2.94 -5.52 -18.83
CA TRP A 92 3.51 -5.58 -17.51
C TRP A 92 4.90 -4.94 -17.49
N SER A 93 5.23 -4.29 -16.38
CA SER A 93 6.57 -3.81 -16.12
C SER A 93 7.01 -4.21 -14.71
N PHE A 94 8.27 -4.55 -14.56
CA PHE A 94 8.89 -4.78 -13.27
C PHE A 94 10.05 -3.83 -13.10
N ALA A 95 10.15 -3.20 -11.95
CA ALA A 95 11.32 -2.44 -11.55
C ALA A 95 11.85 -3.01 -10.22
N ASP A 96 13.05 -3.59 -10.30
CA ASP A 96 13.77 -4.15 -9.15
C ASP A 96 14.90 -3.21 -8.67
N THR A 97 14.97 -1.99 -9.20
CA THR A 97 16.07 -1.05 -8.95
C THR A 97 16.25 -0.77 -7.46
N ASP A 98 15.15 -0.56 -6.76
CA ASP A 98 15.15 -0.22 -5.34
C ASP A 98 14.58 -1.35 -4.46
N TYR A 99 14.39 -2.54 -5.04
CA TYR A 99 13.82 -3.66 -4.30
C TYR A 99 14.75 -4.16 -3.21
N ALA A 100 14.23 -4.27 -2.00
CA ALA A 100 14.87 -4.94 -0.88
C ALA A 100 13.86 -5.82 -0.12
N ASN A 101 14.32 -6.97 0.35
CA ASN A 101 13.53 -7.91 1.14
C ASN A 101 14.07 -8.14 2.54
N VAL A 102 15.29 -7.68 2.81
CA VAL A 102 15.93 -7.76 4.13
C VAL A 102 16.46 -6.39 4.51
N ALA A 103 16.23 -5.96 5.72
CA ALA A 103 16.79 -4.72 6.24
C ALA A 103 17.73 -4.98 7.43
N LEU A 104 18.92 -4.39 7.38
CA LEU A 104 19.82 -4.24 8.51
C LEU A 104 19.60 -2.86 9.14
N VAL A 105 18.99 -2.82 10.30
CA VAL A 105 18.72 -1.59 11.04
C VAL A 105 19.73 -1.40 12.15
N GLN A 106 20.44 -0.28 12.12
CA GLN A 106 21.40 0.07 13.15
C GLN A 106 20.96 1.30 13.93
N GLY A 107 20.76 1.13 15.22
CA GLY A 107 20.32 2.18 16.14
C GLY A 107 21.45 2.84 16.91
N ALA A 108 21.17 3.27 18.13
CA ALA A 108 22.11 3.90 19.06
C ALA A 108 23.24 2.95 19.50
N GLY A 109 24.32 3.53 19.96
CA GLY A 109 25.53 2.83 20.38
C GLY A 109 26.69 2.98 19.41
N GLU A 110 27.87 2.51 19.80
CA GLU A 110 29.09 2.56 19.00
C GLU A 110 29.74 1.20 18.89
N GLY A 111 30.33 0.91 17.73
CA GLY A 111 31.04 -0.33 17.46
C GLY A 111 30.18 -1.56 17.68
N ASP A 112 30.69 -2.50 18.44
CA ASP A 112 30.04 -3.78 18.82
C ASP A 112 28.86 -3.63 19.80
N LYS A 113 28.74 -2.46 20.45
CA LYS A 113 27.63 -2.12 21.35
C LYS A 113 26.45 -1.47 20.63
N ARG A 114 26.56 -1.26 19.32
CA ARG A 114 25.48 -0.69 18.53
C ARG A 114 24.31 -1.66 18.44
N ALA A 115 23.11 -1.18 18.80
CA ALA A 115 21.90 -1.96 18.65
C ALA A 115 21.67 -2.27 17.17
N THR A 116 21.50 -3.54 16.85
CA THR A 116 21.35 -4.00 15.46
C THR A 116 20.21 -5.01 15.38
N VAL A 117 19.32 -4.82 14.40
CA VAL A 117 18.19 -5.71 14.16
C VAL A 117 18.09 -6.03 12.67
N TRP A 118 17.84 -7.30 12.36
CA TRP A 118 17.48 -7.75 11.02
C TRP A 118 15.96 -7.89 10.91
N VAL A 119 15.39 -7.42 9.79
CA VAL A 119 13.95 -7.41 9.54
C VAL A 119 13.67 -7.88 8.12
N GLY A 120 12.53 -8.52 7.91
CA GLY A 120 12.09 -9.01 6.60
C GLY A 120 12.42 -10.48 6.41
N ASP A 121 12.71 -10.88 5.18
CA ASP A 121 13.04 -12.27 4.82
C ASP A 121 14.51 -12.57 5.17
N VAL A 122 14.78 -12.71 6.47
CA VAL A 122 16.14 -12.89 6.99
C VAL A 122 16.80 -14.19 6.52
N ASP A 123 16.01 -15.19 6.13
CA ASP A 123 16.47 -16.48 5.65
C ASP A 123 16.79 -16.50 4.14
N ALA A 124 16.45 -15.42 3.42
CA ALA A 124 16.79 -15.29 2.00
C ALA A 124 18.31 -15.35 1.80
N THR A 125 18.74 -16.05 0.75
CA THR A 125 20.17 -16.27 0.44
C THR A 125 20.47 -16.05 -1.04
N GLY A 126 21.74 -15.83 -1.37
CA GLY A 126 22.21 -15.73 -2.75
C GLY A 126 21.57 -14.56 -3.52
N ALA A 127 21.13 -14.82 -4.75
CA ALA A 127 20.55 -13.80 -5.63
C ALA A 127 19.17 -13.31 -5.17
N ASP A 128 18.50 -14.09 -4.34
CA ASP A 128 17.17 -13.72 -3.82
C ASP A 128 17.25 -12.76 -2.63
N ARG A 129 18.44 -12.63 -2.03
CA ARG A 129 18.67 -11.69 -0.91
C ARG A 129 19.04 -10.31 -1.42
N ARG A 130 18.22 -9.33 -1.08
CA ARG A 130 18.44 -7.90 -1.38
C ARG A 130 18.39 -7.13 -0.06
N GLU A 131 19.53 -6.59 0.33
CA GLU A 131 19.70 -5.95 1.63
C GLU A 131 19.53 -4.42 1.55
N LEU A 132 18.80 -3.88 2.51
CA LEU A 132 18.66 -2.45 2.76
C LEU A 132 19.37 -2.10 4.07
N TYR A 133 20.33 -1.20 4.02
CA TYR A 133 20.91 -0.63 5.23
C TYR A 133 20.10 0.57 5.71
N ILE A 134 19.77 0.59 7.00
CA ILE A 134 19.01 1.66 7.63
C ILE A 134 19.78 2.19 8.83
N ASP A 135 20.21 3.45 8.74
CA ASP A 135 20.74 4.19 9.88
C ASP A 135 19.58 4.77 10.69
N ALA A 136 19.39 4.25 11.88
CA ALA A 136 18.33 4.64 12.82
C ALA A 136 18.90 5.22 14.12
N ARG A 137 20.06 5.88 14.07
CA ARG A 137 20.69 6.54 15.23
C ARG A 137 19.85 7.70 15.78
N ASP A 138 18.91 8.21 15.01
CA ASP A 138 17.91 9.18 15.45
C ASP A 138 16.93 8.60 16.48
N LEU A 139 16.75 7.27 16.49
CA LEU A 139 15.99 6.58 17.52
C LEU A 139 16.91 6.31 18.72
N GLN A 140 16.57 6.90 19.85
CA GLN A 140 17.27 6.70 21.10
C GLN A 140 16.42 5.84 22.06
N PRO A 141 17.06 5.02 22.93
CA PRO A 141 16.36 4.40 24.04
C PRO A 141 15.71 5.48 24.93
N ASP A 142 14.56 5.16 25.48
CA ASP A 142 13.87 6.02 26.45
C ASP A 142 14.49 5.80 27.85
N GLU A 143 15.45 6.62 28.20
CA GLU A 143 16.16 6.53 29.49
C GLU A 143 15.23 6.79 30.68
N ASP A 144 14.18 7.60 30.52
CA ASP A 144 13.21 7.89 31.57
C ASP A 144 12.39 6.63 31.93
N SER A 145 12.18 5.73 30.97
CA SER A 145 11.54 4.43 31.19
C SER A 145 12.53 3.31 31.51
N GLY A 146 13.82 3.59 31.62
CA GLY A 146 14.87 2.61 31.87
C GLY A 146 15.23 1.74 30.66
N GLU A 147 14.89 2.17 29.44
CA GLU A 147 15.34 1.50 28.22
C GLU A 147 16.84 1.60 28.02
N THR A 148 17.41 0.58 27.46
CA THR A 148 18.82 0.52 27.02
C THR A 148 18.87 0.06 25.56
N THR A 149 20.03 0.14 24.94
CA THR A 149 20.25 -0.36 23.57
C THR A 149 19.98 -1.86 23.40
N ALA A 150 19.94 -2.62 24.50
CA ALA A 150 19.63 -4.06 24.54
C ALA A 150 18.18 -4.37 24.93
N SER A 151 17.37 -3.35 25.29
CA SER A 151 15.99 -3.56 25.71
C SER A 151 15.12 -4.05 24.55
N GLN A 152 14.27 -5.04 24.79
CA GLN A 152 13.38 -5.60 23.80
C GLN A 152 12.44 -4.53 23.19
N SER A 153 11.97 -3.57 23.99
CA SER A 153 11.14 -2.46 23.53
C SER A 153 11.87 -1.56 22.54
N TYR A 154 13.15 -1.28 22.80
CA TYR A 154 13.97 -0.50 21.88
C TYR A 154 14.27 -1.25 20.58
N LEU A 155 14.63 -2.54 20.68
CA LEU A 155 14.85 -3.39 19.50
C LEU A 155 13.58 -3.51 18.64
N GLN A 156 12.40 -3.52 19.27
CA GLN A 156 11.13 -3.49 18.55
C GLN A 156 10.92 -2.17 17.80
N LYS A 157 11.26 -1.02 18.39
CA LYS A 157 11.22 0.28 17.68
C LYS A 157 12.10 0.29 16.43
N LEU A 158 13.29 -0.33 16.52
CA LEU A 158 14.18 -0.50 15.38
C LEU A 158 13.58 -1.43 14.32
N ALA A 159 12.97 -2.54 14.75
CA ALA A 159 12.32 -3.49 13.85
C ALA A 159 11.12 -2.84 13.11
N ASP A 160 10.31 -2.05 13.81
CA ASP A 160 9.18 -1.33 13.23
C ASP A 160 9.67 -0.32 12.16
N ARG A 161 10.76 0.41 12.44
CA ARG A 161 11.40 1.30 11.46
C ARG A 161 11.90 0.52 10.24
N GLY A 162 12.48 -0.65 10.46
CA GLY A 162 12.93 -1.56 9.40
C GLY A 162 11.79 -2.02 8.51
N GLY A 163 10.70 -2.47 9.10
CA GLY A 163 9.49 -2.88 8.39
C GLY A 163 8.88 -1.74 7.56
N GLU A 164 8.78 -0.53 8.13
CA GLU A 164 8.28 0.65 7.40
C GLU A 164 9.14 0.96 6.16
N LYS A 165 10.45 0.90 6.30
CA LYS A 165 11.36 1.19 5.17
C LYS A 165 11.34 0.10 4.11
N LEU A 166 11.23 -1.19 4.50
CA LEU A 166 11.09 -2.29 3.56
C LEU A 166 9.79 -2.21 2.76
N LEU A 167 8.68 -1.77 3.38
CA LEU A 167 7.42 -1.56 2.67
C LEU A 167 7.55 -0.52 1.54
N ALA A 168 8.41 0.47 1.71
CA ALA A 168 8.70 1.46 0.66
C ALA A 168 9.62 0.92 -0.46
N GLN A 169 10.30 -0.21 -0.21
CA GLN A 169 11.23 -0.86 -1.12
C GLN A 169 10.66 -2.14 -1.73
N LEU A 170 9.35 -2.32 -1.67
CA LEU A 170 8.72 -3.47 -2.32
C LEU A 170 8.96 -3.42 -3.82
N ARG A 171 9.06 -4.61 -4.41
CA ARG A 171 9.15 -4.77 -5.86
C ARG A 171 7.99 -4.03 -6.52
N THR A 172 8.31 -2.99 -7.29
CA THR A 172 7.29 -2.24 -8.02
C THR A 172 7.02 -2.95 -9.33
N GLY A 173 5.80 -3.43 -9.47
CA GLY A 173 5.30 -3.95 -10.72
C GLY A 173 4.02 -3.21 -11.08
N SER A 174 3.84 -2.87 -12.33
CA SER A 174 2.56 -2.42 -12.85
C SER A 174 2.05 -3.41 -13.88
N ILE A 175 0.79 -3.72 -13.79
CA ILE A 175 0.06 -4.41 -14.84
C ILE A 175 -0.98 -3.44 -15.35
N GLU A 176 -0.98 -3.19 -16.65
CA GLU A 176 -2.00 -2.39 -17.32
C GLU A 176 -2.75 -3.29 -18.28
N PHE A 177 -4.05 -3.18 -18.33
CA PHE A 177 -4.84 -3.87 -19.32
C PHE A 177 -6.15 -3.12 -19.60
N ASP A 178 -6.63 -3.29 -20.81
CA ASP A 178 -7.92 -2.80 -21.23
C ASP A 178 -8.99 -3.85 -20.92
N VAL A 179 -10.07 -3.40 -20.32
CA VAL A 179 -11.22 -4.24 -19.98
C VAL A 179 -12.48 -3.56 -20.48
N ASP A 180 -13.33 -4.36 -21.10
CA ASP A 180 -14.68 -3.94 -21.48
C ASP A 180 -15.67 -4.32 -20.35
N ASP A 181 -15.37 -3.84 -19.12
CA ASP A 181 -16.19 -4.17 -17.94
C ASP A 181 -16.46 -2.90 -17.12
N ASP A 182 -17.73 -2.57 -16.96
CA ASP A 182 -18.22 -1.41 -16.21
C ASP A 182 -18.35 -1.69 -14.70
N VAL A 183 -18.15 -2.92 -14.26
CA VAL A 183 -18.43 -3.35 -12.88
C VAL A 183 -17.25 -3.07 -11.93
N LEU A 184 -16.01 -3.08 -12.44
CA LEU A 184 -14.83 -2.90 -11.60
C LEU A 184 -14.72 -1.48 -11.01
N GLN A 185 -14.36 -1.43 -9.75
CA GLN A 185 -14.13 -0.20 -8.99
C GLN A 185 -12.69 -0.11 -8.49
N VAL A 186 -12.21 1.12 -8.28
CA VAL A 186 -10.92 1.36 -7.62
C VAL A 186 -10.94 0.72 -6.23
N GLY A 187 -9.92 -0.07 -5.94
CA GLY A 187 -9.78 -0.82 -4.71
C GLY A 187 -10.19 -2.28 -4.77
N ASP A 188 -10.88 -2.72 -5.83
CA ASP A 188 -11.18 -4.13 -6.01
C ASP A 188 -9.90 -4.95 -6.15
N VAL A 189 -9.91 -6.16 -5.59
CA VAL A 189 -8.81 -7.12 -5.74
C VAL A 189 -9.24 -8.19 -6.73
N LEU A 190 -8.43 -8.39 -7.74
CA LEU A 190 -8.69 -9.34 -8.81
C LEU A 190 -7.53 -10.31 -9.00
N SER A 191 -7.81 -11.43 -9.64
CA SER A 191 -6.83 -12.44 -10.02
C SER A 191 -6.56 -12.34 -11.52
N ALA A 192 -5.32 -12.06 -11.88
CA ALA A 192 -4.85 -12.07 -13.27
C ALA A 192 -3.96 -13.30 -13.49
N SER A 193 -4.37 -14.19 -14.39
CA SER A 193 -3.57 -15.35 -14.78
C SER A 193 -2.77 -15.01 -16.04
N LEU A 194 -1.46 -15.15 -15.94
CA LEU A 194 -0.51 -14.98 -17.05
C LEU A 194 0.14 -16.33 -17.38
N PRO A 195 -0.53 -17.19 -18.13
CA PRO A 195 -0.08 -18.56 -18.40
C PRO A 195 1.29 -18.62 -19.09
N GLN A 196 1.62 -17.61 -19.89
CA GLN A 196 2.91 -17.51 -20.60
C GLN A 196 4.09 -17.38 -19.62
N LEU A 197 3.84 -16.87 -18.42
CA LEU A 197 4.84 -16.70 -17.37
C LEU A 197 4.75 -17.78 -16.28
N GLY A 198 3.71 -18.60 -16.28
CA GLY A 198 3.47 -19.61 -15.23
C GLY A 198 3.11 -18.97 -13.89
N TYR A 199 2.53 -17.77 -13.88
CA TYR A 199 2.17 -17.06 -12.67
C TYR A 199 0.71 -16.62 -12.67
N THR A 200 0.14 -16.60 -11.47
CA THR A 200 -1.11 -15.90 -11.18
C THR A 200 -0.80 -14.75 -10.23
N ALA A 201 -1.22 -13.57 -10.58
CA ALA A 201 -1.08 -12.38 -9.76
C ALA A 201 -2.41 -12.05 -9.09
N MET A 202 -2.38 -11.77 -7.81
CA MET A 202 -3.46 -11.05 -7.13
C MET A 202 -3.10 -9.56 -7.12
N VAL A 203 -3.99 -8.74 -7.64
CA VAL A 203 -3.71 -7.33 -7.92
C VAL A 203 -4.89 -6.49 -7.50
N ARG A 204 -4.59 -5.31 -6.99
CA ARG A 204 -5.61 -4.31 -6.66
C ARG A 204 -5.76 -3.31 -7.80
N VAL A 205 -6.99 -2.95 -8.12
CA VAL A 205 -7.29 -1.83 -9.01
C VAL A 205 -6.82 -0.54 -8.35
N ALA A 206 -5.77 0.07 -8.90
CA ALA A 206 -5.21 1.33 -8.40
C ALA A 206 -5.94 2.52 -9.00
N ASP A 207 -6.10 2.51 -10.34
CA ASP A 207 -6.73 3.58 -11.09
C ASP A 207 -7.65 3.03 -12.18
N ILE A 208 -8.69 3.78 -12.50
CA ILE A 208 -9.54 3.54 -13.68
C ILE A 208 -9.55 4.82 -14.51
N ILE A 209 -8.98 4.75 -15.71
CA ILE A 209 -8.94 5.85 -16.65
C ILE A 209 -10.07 5.68 -17.65
N THR A 210 -11.03 6.58 -17.64
CA THR A 210 -12.13 6.60 -18.62
C THR A 210 -11.87 7.69 -19.64
N GLN A 211 -11.73 7.30 -20.89
CA GLN A 211 -11.60 8.22 -22.03
C GLN A 211 -12.87 8.17 -22.86
N SER A 212 -13.55 9.29 -23.02
CA SER A 212 -14.74 9.41 -23.87
C SER A 212 -14.39 10.23 -25.11
N GLN A 213 -14.63 9.66 -26.28
CA GLN A 213 -14.41 10.27 -27.60
C GLN A 213 -15.67 10.10 -28.43
N ASP A 214 -15.77 10.79 -29.57
CA ASP A 214 -16.90 10.64 -30.49
C ASP A 214 -17.07 9.21 -31.00
N SER A 215 -16.00 8.42 -31.02
CA SER A 215 -15.97 7.00 -31.41
C SER A 215 -16.41 6.03 -30.32
N GLY A 216 -16.60 6.49 -29.08
CA GLY A 216 -16.97 5.64 -27.94
C GLY A 216 -16.22 5.96 -26.66
N THR A 217 -16.48 5.17 -25.63
CA THR A 217 -15.83 5.28 -24.31
C THR A 217 -14.92 4.07 -24.12
N THR A 218 -13.67 4.32 -23.77
CA THR A 218 -12.68 3.30 -23.43
C THR A 218 -12.34 3.42 -21.93
N ARG A 219 -12.26 2.30 -21.25
CA ARG A 219 -11.81 2.22 -19.84
C ARG A 219 -10.50 1.43 -19.78
N THR A 220 -9.46 2.09 -19.30
CA THR A 220 -8.16 1.47 -19.02
C THR A 220 -8.00 1.32 -17.52
N ILE A 221 -7.75 0.10 -17.06
CA ILE A 221 -7.57 -0.22 -15.65
C ILE A 221 -6.08 -0.33 -15.37
N ARG A 222 -5.61 0.46 -14.41
CA ARG A 222 -4.27 0.35 -13.87
C ARG A 222 -4.32 -0.41 -12.56
N LEU A 223 -3.45 -1.41 -12.48
CA LEU A 223 -3.33 -2.24 -11.31
C LEU A 223 -2.13 -1.80 -10.47
N GLY A 224 -2.28 -1.90 -9.16
CA GLY A 224 -1.20 -1.69 -8.22
C GLY A 224 -0.16 -2.82 -8.26
N THR A 225 0.75 -2.80 -7.29
CA THR A 225 1.79 -3.83 -7.17
C THR A 225 1.17 -5.21 -6.99
N PRO A 226 1.46 -6.16 -7.88
CA PRO A 226 0.91 -7.50 -7.80
C PRO A 226 1.58 -8.33 -6.71
N SER A 227 0.80 -9.16 -6.03
CA SER A 227 1.31 -10.29 -5.27
C SER A 227 1.32 -11.53 -6.18
N TRP A 228 2.51 -12.09 -6.40
CA TRP A 228 2.71 -13.18 -7.34
C TRP A 228 2.62 -14.54 -6.66
N HIS A 229 1.86 -15.44 -7.26
CA HIS A 229 1.81 -16.84 -6.86
C HIS A 229 2.20 -17.71 -8.07
N LYS A 230 3.14 -18.60 -7.88
CA LYS A 230 3.52 -19.59 -8.89
C LYS A 230 2.35 -20.58 -9.04
N THR A 231 1.88 -20.76 -10.27
CA THR A 231 0.81 -21.71 -10.60
C THR A 231 1.35 -23.13 -10.65
#